data_9826f88a2fab5b68940565096b70bff7
#
_entry.id   9826f88a2fab5b68940565096b70bff7
#
_cell.length_a   1.000
_cell.length_b   1.000
_cell.length_c   1.000
_cell.angle_alpha   90.00
_cell.angle_beta   90.00
_cell.angle_gamma   90.00
#
_symmetry.space_group_name_H-M   'P 1'
#
loop_
_entity.id
_entity.type
_entity.pdbx_description
1 polymer ?
#
loop_
_entity_poly.entity_id
_entity_poly.type
_entity_poly.pdbx_seq_one_letter_code
_entity_poly.pdbx_strand_id
1 'polypeptide(L)'
;MNYQETLEYLYQRLPMFTRVGASAFKKDLHNTIELCKQLGDPQHQFKSIHIAGTNGKGSTSHMLAAIFQQAGYKTGLYTSPHLLDFRERIRINGEMVPTTFVAEFVEQLKPTIESLEPSFFELTVAMAFQYFALEQVDIAIIEVGLGGRLDSTNVITPELSVITNISYDHMQILGNTLPEIASEKAGIIKAGVPVVVSETQSEVESVFTDKAKTLGAPIHFADQEWIVQQSEFAEGRLKLGLQHSHNGDLKTIHTDLTGQYQMKNIMGVLSAVKILQHAGWELPEQTVMTALSHVKKLTGLRGRWEIISRDPLTIFDVGHNQAGITEVVQQLEHMVYRHLHIVTGFVKDKEVSKVLPLFPSAATYYFCKAQIPRAMDEKELAEAAHQHGLRGHDYPTVQQAFQAAKQNAHKDDIVLVCGSFFVVAEVM
;
A
#
# COMPACT_ATOMS: atom_id res chain seq x y z
N MET A 1 -15.09 2.42 -27.06
CA MET A 1 -15.81 2.06 -25.80
C MET A 1 -15.89 3.30 -24.90
N ASN A 2 -17.00 3.50 -24.17
CA ASN A 2 -17.02 4.45 -23.06
C ASN A 2 -16.23 3.88 -21.85
N TYR A 3 -16.01 4.69 -20.81
CA TYR A 3 -15.22 4.28 -19.64
C TYR A 3 -15.79 3.04 -18.93
N GLN A 4 -17.11 2.97 -18.74
CA GLN A 4 -17.75 1.85 -18.08
C GLN A 4 -17.59 0.53 -18.88
N GLU A 5 -17.86 0.60 -20.17
CA GLU A 5 -17.65 -0.52 -21.10
C GLU A 5 -16.18 -0.98 -21.12
N THR A 6 -15.24 -0.03 -20.99
CA THR A 6 -13.82 -0.32 -20.92
C THR A 6 -13.45 -1.08 -19.64
N LEU A 7 -13.98 -0.66 -18.49
CA LEU A 7 -13.76 -1.38 -17.23
C LEU A 7 -14.36 -2.78 -17.27
N GLU A 8 -15.57 -2.93 -17.81
CA GLU A 8 -16.22 -4.24 -17.98
C GLU A 8 -15.38 -5.17 -18.87
N TYR A 9 -14.86 -4.66 -19.98
CA TYR A 9 -13.95 -5.40 -20.88
C TYR A 9 -12.69 -5.84 -20.12
N LEU A 10 -12.01 -4.93 -19.40
CA LEU A 10 -10.82 -5.23 -18.62
C LEU A 10 -11.08 -6.30 -17.56
N TYR A 11 -12.17 -6.17 -16.82
CA TYR A 11 -12.51 -7.08 -15.73
C TYR A 11 -12.98 -8.45 -16.21
N GLN A 12 -13.60 -8.55 -17.37
CA GLN A 12 -14.04 -9.82 -17.93
C GLN A 12 -12.93 -10.54 -18.67
N ARG A 13 -12.10 -9.81 -19.41
CA ARG A 13 -11.10 -10.38 -20.32
C ARG A 13 -9.79 -10.72 -19.66
N LEU A 14 -9.32 -9.88 -18.72
CA LEU A 14 -7.97 -10.02 -18.17
C LEU A 14 -7.95 -10.78 -16.83
N PRO A 15 -6.98 -11.70 -16.63
CA PRO A 15 -6.78 -12.31 -15.32
C PRO A 15 -6.43 -11.24 -14.27
N MET A 16 -7.26 -11.16 -13.23
CA MET A 16 -7.04 -10.24 -12.09
C MET A 16 -6.70 -11.02 -10.83
N PHE A 17 -5.63 -10.64 -10.14
CA PHE A 17 -5.28 -11.23 -8.85
C PHE A 17 -6.43 -11.15 -7.83
N THR A 18 -7.15 -10.04 -7.80
CA THR A 18 -8.32 -9.84 -6.91
C THR A 18 -9.49 -10.79 -7.18
N ARG A 19 -9.59 -11.38 -8.38
CA ARG A 19 -10.65 -12.31 -8.78
C ARG A 19 -10.22 -13.77 -8.75
N VAL A 20 -9.04 -14.06 -9.31
CA VAL A 20 -8.60 -15.46 -9.54
C VAL A 20 -7.36 -15.85 -8.70
N GLY A 21 -6.83 -14.94 -7.86
CA GLY A 21 -5.72 -15.22 -6.97
C GLY A 21 -4.40 -15.44 -7.69
N ALA A 22 -3.59 -16.36 -7.15
CA ALA A 22 -2.23 -16.64 -7.61
C ALA A 22 -2.13 -17.05 -9.09
N SER A 23 -3.19 -17.57 -9.70
CA SER A 23 -3.21 -17.93 -11.13
C SER A 23 -3.12 -16.74 -12.08
N ALA A 24 -3.43 -15.51 -11.62
CA ALA A 24 -3.21 -14.31 -12.42
C ALA A 24 -1.75 -13.86 -12.46
N PHE A 25 -0.89 -14.37 -11.58
CA PHE A 25 0.51 -13.99 -11.51
C PHE A 25 1.33 -14.72 -12.58
N LYS A 26 1.96 -13.96 -13.48
CA LYS A 26 2.90 -14.48 -14.47
C LYS A 26 4.32 -14.43 -13.89
N LYS A 27 5.08 -15.51 -14.04
CA LYS A 27 6.43 -15.65 -13.46
C LYS A 27 7.53 -15.11 -14.38
N ASP A 28 7.24 -14.09 -15.16
CA ASP A 28 8.17 -13.39 -16.06
C ASP A 28 7.70 -11.95 -16.32
N LEU A 29 8.54 -11.18 -17.02
CA LEU A 29 8.25 -9.79 -17.40
C LEU A 29 7.96 -9.63 -18.90
N HIS A 30 7.82 -10.74 -19.64
CA HIS A 30 7.72 -10.71 -21.10
C HIS A 30 6.60 -9.81 -21.59
N ASN A 31 5.39 -10.00 -21.10
CA ASN A 31 4.24 -9.21 -21.54
C ASN A 31 4.40 -7.71 -21.24
N THR A 32 4.91 -7.36 -20.05
CA THR A 32 5.14 -5.97 -19.71
C THR A 32 6.18 -5.32 -20.62
N ILE A 33 7.27 -6.05 -20.92
CA ILE A 33 8.31 -5.58 -21.82
C ILE A 33 7.76 -5.38 -23.23
N GLU A 34 6.99 -6.33 -23.76
CA GLU A 34 6.39 -6.23 -25.09
C GLU A 34 5.36 -5.08 -25.18
N LEU A 35 4.52 -4.90 -24.14
CA LEU A 35 3.61 -3.76 -24.04
C LEU A 35 4.38 -2.43 -24.05
N CYS A 36 5.45 -2.32 -23.24
CA CYS A 36 6.28 -1.11 -23.20
C CYS A 36 6.95 -0.82 -24.54
N LYS A 37 7.51 -1.84 -25.22
CA LYS A 37 8.10 -1.66 -26.56
C LYS A 37 7.11 -1.10 -27.58
N GLN A 38 5.88 -1.65 -27.60
CA GLN A 38 4.83 -1.16 -28.51
C GLN A 38 4.42 0.28 -28.22
N LEU A 39 4.59 0.73 -26.99
CA LEU A 39 4.31 2.10 -26.54
C LEU A 39 5.52 3.04 -26.69
N GLY A 40 6.65 2.56 -27.23
CA GLY A 40 7.86 3.37 -27.40
C GLY A 40 8.71 3.48 -26.14
N ASP A 41 8.71 2.43 -25.31
CA ASP A 41 9.48 2.31 -24.06
C ASP A 41 9.25 3.47 -23.06
N PRO A 42 7.98 3.75 -22.69
CA PRO A 42 7.63 4.89 -21.84
C PRO A 42 8.31 4.84 -20.47
N GLN A 43 8.66 3.65 -19.96
CA GLN A 43 9.33 3.46 -18.66
C GLN A 43 10.73 4.11 -18.59
N HIS A 44 11.30 4.50 -19.71
CA HIS A 44 12.61 5.19 -19.80
C HIS A 44 12.49 6.70 -20.03
N GLN A 45 11.27 7.25 -20.06
CA GLN A 45 11.01 8.65 -20.43
C GLN A 45 10.77 9.56 -19.21
N PHE A 46 10.83 9.02 -17.99
CA PHE A 46 10.67 9.77 -16.73
C PHE A 46 11.58 9.19 -15.65
N LYS A 47 11.90 10.00 -14.65
CA LYS A 47 12.60 9.55 -13.45
C LYS A 47 11.63 8.85 -12.52
N SER A 48 12.11 7.91 -11.68
CA SER A 48 11.22 7.17 -10.80
C SER A 48 11.84 6.83 -9.44
N ILE A 49 10.98 6.58 -8.45
CA ILE A 49 11.31 5.95 -7.17
C ILE A 49 10.50 4.66 -7.09
N HIS A 50 11.15 3.54 -6.77
CA HIS A 50 10.52 2.23 -6.75
C HIS A 50 10.34 1.73 -5.32
N ILE A 51 9.12 1.35 -4.94
CA ILE A 51 8.78 1.03 -3.56
C ILE A 51 8.23 -0.38 -3.44
N ALA A 52 8.96 -1.25 -2.70
CA ALA A 52 8.54 -2.60 -2.34
C ALA A 52 8.36 -2.75 -0.83
N GLY A 53 7.87 -3.90 -0.40
CA GLY A 53 7.67 -4.26 1.00
C GLY A 53 6.41 -5.10 1.19
N THR A 54 6.14 -5.55 2.40
CA THR A 54 4.89 -6.23 2.70
C THR A 54 3.81 -5.19 3.05
N ASN A 55 3.97 -4.48 4.14
CA ASN A 55 3.08 -3.40 4.57
C ASN A 55 3.76 -2.03 4.38
N GLY A 56 3.01 -0.94 4.37
CA GLY A 56 3.54 0.41 4.31
C GLY A 56 3.83 0.96 2.90
N LYS A 57 3.89 0.13 1.85
CA LYS A 57 4.18 0.57 0.47
C LYS A 57 3.35 1.78 0.04
N GLY A 58 2.03 1.64 0.06
CA GLY A 58 1.12 2.71 -0.36
C GLY A 58 1.29 3.99 0.46
N SER A 59 1.43 3.90 1.80
CA SER A 59 1.69 5.07 2.66
C SER A 59 3.00 5.77 2.29
N THR A 60 4.08 5.02 2.12
CA THR A 60 5.40 5.53 1.71
C THR A 60 5.32 6.18 0.33
N SER A 61 4.65 5.54 -0.62
CA SER A 61 4.44 6.08 -1.98
C SER A 61 3.69 7.40 -1.96
N HIS A 62 2.61 7.49 -1.20
CA HIS A 62 1.82 8.71 -1.08
C HIS A 62 2.57 9.83 -0.34
N MET A 63 3.35 9.51 0.71
CA MET A 63 4.19 10.50 1.39
C MET A 63 5.25 11.09 0.46
N LEU A 64 5.97 10.25 -0.30
CA LEU A 64 6.96 10.71 -1.26
C LEU A 64 6.30 11.52 -2.39
N ALA A 65 5.16 11.06 -2.93
CA ALA A 65 4.43 11.81 -3.95
C ALA A 65 3.97 13.18 -3.43
N ALA A 66 3.45 13.26 -2.20
CA ALA A 66 3.07 14.52 -1.56
C ALA A 66 4.25 15.49 -1.43
N ILE A 67 5.44 14.98 -1.08
CA ILE A 67 6.66 15.79 -0.93
C ILE A 67 7.09 16.39 -2.26
N PHE A 68 7.20 15.57 -3.32
CA PHE A 68 7.58 16.08 -4.64
C PHE A 68 6.56 17.04 -5.21
N GLN A 69 5.28 16.74 -5.07
CA GLN A 69 4.18 17.60 -5.48
C GLN A 69 4.21 18.94 -4.73
N GLN A 70 4.43 18.93 -3.40
CA GLN A 70 4.55 20.15 -2.59
C GLN A 70 5.81 20.96 -2.94
N ALA A 71 6.87 20.31 -3.43
CA ALA A 71 8.07 20.95 -3.94
C ALA A 71 7.91 21.56 -5.35
N GLY A 72 6.74 21.37 -5.99
CA GLY A 72 6.43 21.95 -7.29
C GLY A 72 6.75 21.05 -8.48
N TYR A 73 7.18 19.81 -8.27
CA TYR A 73 7.43 18.85 -9.34
C TYR A 73 6.13 18.24 -9.87
N LYS A 74 6.01 18.05 -11.17
CA LYS A 74 4.93 17.27 -11.79
C LYS A 74 5.14 15.80 -11.45
N THR A 75 4.36 15.30 -10.50
CA THR A 75 4.61 14.03 -9.82
C THR A 75 3.59 12.97 -10.23
N GLY A 76 4.07 11.90 -10.88
CA GLY A 76 3.29 10.68 -11.11
C GLY A 76 3.25 9.81 -9.85
N LEU A 77 2.14 9.12 -9.64
CA LEU A 77 1.96 8.14 -8.57
C LEU A 77 1.23 6.92 -9.10
N TYR A 78 1.88 5.75 -9.00
CA TYR A 78 1.27 4.44 -9.29
C TYR A 78 1.15 3.64 -8.02
N THR A 79 -0.08 3.21 -7.67
CA THR A 79 -0.38 2.41 -6.46
C THR A 79 -1.37 1.30 -6.74
N SER A 80 -1.37 0.26 -5.89
CA SER A 80 -2.31 -0.85 -5.99
C SER A 80 -2.54 -1.57 -4.66
N PRO A 81 -3.73 -2.17 -4.45
CA PRO A 81 -4.94 -2.03 -5.27
C PRO A 81 -5.63 -0.68 -5.08
N HIS A 82 -6.64 -0.37 -5.89
CA HIS A 82 -7.55 0.75 -5.65
C HIS A 82 -8.62 0.37 -4.60
N LEU A 83 -9.24 1.36 -3.99
CA LEU A 83 -10.37 1.16 -3.07
C LEU A 83 -11.71 1.29 -3.80
N LEU A 84 -12.01 2.41 -4.40
CA LEU A 84 -13.31 2.72 -4.99
C LEU A 84 -13.28 2.84 -6.51
N ASP A 85 -12.29 3.53 -7.06
CA ASP A 85 -12.19 3.83 -8.48
C ASP A 85 -10.89 3.26 -9.06
N PHE A 86 -10.97 2.58 -10.20
CA PHE A 86 -9.80 2.06 -10.93
C PHE A 86 -8.71 3.11 -11.11
N ARG A 87 -9.09 4.38 -11.39
CA ARG A 87 -8.18 5.49 -11.65
C ARG A 87 -7.34 5.92 -10.45
N GLU A 88 -7.70 5.48 -9.23
CA GLU A 88 -6.87 5.70 -8.04
C GLU A 88 -5.45 5.15 -8.20
N ARG A 89 -5.29 4.13 -9.05
CA ARG A 89 -4.00 3.49 -9.34
C ARG A 89 -3.02 4.40 -10.06
N ILE A 90 -3.50 5.40 -10.78
CA ILE A 90 -2.69 6.28 -11.67
C ILE A 90 -3.08 7.72 -11.40
N ARG A 91 -2.18 8.48 -10.80
CA ARG A 91 -2.40 9.88 -10.47
C ARG A 91 -1.24 10.74 -10.94
N ILE A 92 -1.53 11.99 -11.28
CA ILE A 92 -0.53 13.05 -11.45
C ILE A 92 -0.95 14.23 -10.58
N ASN A 93 -0.06 14.70 -9.71
CA ASN A 93 -0.32 15.78 -8.74
C ASN A 93 -1.63 15.58 -7.95
N GLY A 94 -1.88 14.32 -7.50
CA GLY A 94 -3.07 13.94 -6.74
C GLY A 94 -4.31 13.69 -7.59
N GLU A 95 -4.38 14.17 -8.83
CA GLU A 95 -5.51 13.98 -9.72
C GLU A 95 -5.45 12.61 -10.41
N MET A 96 -6.59 11.93 -10.44
CA MET A 96 -6.72 10.62 -11.10
C MET A 96 -6.63 10.75 -12.62
N VAL A 97 -6.06 9.74 -13.27
CA VAL A 97 -6.02 9.63 -14.74
C VAL A 97 -7.42 9.86 -15.35
N PRO A 98 -7.55 10.64 -16.44
CA PRO A 98 -8.84 10.89 -17.09
C PRO A 98 -9.50 9.60 -17.60
N THR A 99 -10.82 9.53 -17.46
CA THR A 99 -11.62 8.39 -18.00
C THR A 99 -11.45 8.22 -19.51
N THR A 100 -11.30 9.32 -20.23
CA THR A 100 -11.06 9.35 -21.67
C THR A 100 -9.75 8.69 -22.04
N PHE A 101 -8.66 9.01 -21.31
CA PHE A 101 -7.36 8.37 -21.52
C PHE A 101 -7.42 6.85 -21.30
N VAL A 102 -8.09 6.39 -20.24
CA VAL A 102 -8.24 4.95 -19.99
C VAL A 102 -8.96 4.26 -21.14
N ALA A 103 -10.05 4.84 -21.63
CA ALA A 103 -10.83 4.27 -22.72
C ALA A 103 -10.05 4.25 -24.05
N GLU A 104 -9.38 5.34 -24.38
CA GLU A 104 -8.57 5.47 -25.59
C GLU A 104 -7.39 4.52 -25.58
N PHE A 105 -6.66 4.41 -24.46
CA PHE A 105 -5.54 3.49 -24.28
C PHE A 105 -5.95 2.04 -24.51
N VAL A 106 -7.05 1.60 -23.92
CA VAL A 106 -7.54 0.23 -24.06
C VAL A 106 -8.02 -0.02 -25.50
N GLU A 107 -8.72 0.91 -26.12
CA GLU A 107 -9.18 0.78 -27.51
C GLU A 107 -8.00 0.67 -28.49
N GLN A 108 -6.97 1.50 -28.29
CA GLN A 108 -5.74 1.47 -29.11
C GLN A 108 -4.99 0.15 -28.99
N LEU A 109 -4.89 -0.40 -27.77
CA LEU A 109 -4.15 -1.64 -27.52
C LEU A 109 -4.97 -2.91 -27.63
N LYS A 110 -6.25 -2.82 -28.00
CA LYS A 110 -7.13 -3.98 -28.08
C LYS A 110 -6.58 -5.14 -28.90
N PRO A 111 -6.01 -4.92 -30.12
CA PRO A 111 -5.38 -6.01 -30.88
C PRO A 111 -4.20 -6.68 -30.15
N THR A 112 -3.41 -5.88 -29.42
CA THR A 112 -2.30 -6.37 -28.60
C THR A 112 -2.78 -7.13 -27.39
N ILE A 113 -3.81 -6.64 -26.72
CA ILE A 113 -4.44 -7.33 -25.58
C ILE A 113 -4.95 -8.70 -26.01
N GLU A 114 -5.57 -8.80 -27.18
CA GLU A 114 -6.12 -10.04 -27.71
C GLU A 114 -5.04 -11.05 -28.14
N SER A 115 -3.88 -10.58 -28.61
CA SER A 115 -2.77 -11.44 -29.07
C SER A 115 -1.78 -11.82 -27.97
N LEU A 116 -1.48 -10.91 -27.04
CA LEU A 116 -0.49 -11.09 -25.97
C LEU A 116 -1.10 -11.68 -24.69
N GLU A 117 -2.43 -11.53 -24.53
CA GLU A 117 -3.19 -11.95 -23.35
C GLU A 117 -2.53 -11.52 -22.01
N PRO A 118 -2.25 -10.20 -21.82
CA PRO A 118 -1.62 -9.74 -20.59
C PRO A 118 -2.55 -9.94 -19.39
N SER A 119 -1.98 -9.97 -18.20
CA SER A 119 -2.76 -9.82 -16.98
C SER A 119 -3.27 -8.37 -16.84
N PHE A 120 -4.30 -8.20 -16.04
CA PHE A 120 -4.81 -6.87 -15.68
C PHE A 120 -3.71 -5.95 -15.11
N PHE A 121 -2.82 -6.52 -14.29
CA PHE A 121 -1.74 -5.77 -13.66
C PHE A 121 -0.69 -5.32 -14.68
N GLU A 122 -0.24 -6.20 -15.58
CA GLU A 122 0.71 -5.87 -16.66
C GLU A 122 0.19 -4.73 -17.53
N LEU A 123 -1.08 -4.80 -17.94
CA LEU A 123 -1.69 -3.75 -18.75
C LEU A 123 -1.81 -2.43 -17.98
N THR A 124 -2.18 -2.49 -16.69
CA THR A 124 -2.34 -1.27 -15.86
C THR A 124 -0.99 -0.58 -15.62
N VAL A 125 0.09 -1.34 -15.44
CA VAL A 125 1.46 -0.80 -15.33
C VAL A 125 1.86 -0.10 -16.62
N ALA A 126 1.68 -0.74 -17.78
CA ALA A 126 1.98 -0.15 -19.09
C ALA A 126 1.16 1.13 -19.33
N MET A 127 -0.12 1.13 -18.93
CA MET A 127 -0.99 2.31 -18.99
C MET A 127 -0.45 3.46 -18.14
N ALA A 128 0.00 3.19 -16.92
CA ALA A 128 0.56 4.20 -16.03
C ALA A 128 1.83 4.80 -16.60
N PHE A 129 2.75 3.97 -17.11
CA PHE A 129 4.00 4.45 -17.70
C PHE A 129 3.75 5.29 -18.95
N GLN A 130 2.82 4.88 -19.80
CA GLN A 130 2.44 5.66 -20.98
C GLN A 130 1.85 7.02 -20.59
N TYR A 131 0.98 7.04 -19.59
CA TYR A 131 0.38 8.28 -19.10
C TYR A 131 1.43 9.23 -18.52
N PHE A 132 2.36 8.72 -17.72
CA PHE A 132 3.44 9.53 -17.13
C PHE A 132 4.40 10.08 -18.20
N ALA A 133 4.74 9.29 -19.22
CA ALA A 133 5.57 9.73 -20.31
C ALA A 133 4.90 10.82 -21.18
N LEU A 134 3.64 10.62 -21.56
CA LEU A 134 2.87 11.60 -22.35
C LEU A 134 2.69 12.91 -21.59
N GLU A 135 2.45 12.84 -20.29
CA GLU A 135 2.30 13.99 -19.43
C GLU A 135 3.63 14.61 -19.00
N GLN A 136 4.76 14.02 -19.37
CA GLN A 136 6.11 14.51 -19.07
C GLN A 136 6.28 14.78 -17.57
N VAL A 137 5.99 13.80 -16.72
CA VAL A 137 6.19 13.95 -15.27
C VAL A 137 7.67 14.09 -14.95
N ASP A 138 8.03 14.96 -14.00
CA ASP A 138 9.40 15.13 -13.54
C ASP A 138 9.91 13.87 -12.83
N ILE A 139 9.00 13.24 -12.05
CA ILE A 139 9.26 12.01 -11.33
C ILE A 139 7.98 11.21 -11.12
N ALA A 140 8.09 9.88 -11.15
CA ALA A 140 7.01 8.98 -10.82
C ALA A 140 7.35 8.11 -9.59
N ILE A 141 6.44 8.05 -8.64
CA ILE A 141 6.53 7.18 -7.47
C ILE A 141 5.78 5.89 -7.80
N ILE A 142 6.50 4.77 -7.87
CA ILE A 142 5.99 3.49 -8.38
C ILE A 142 5.94 2.47 -7.25
N GLU A 143 4.74 2.08 -6.85
CA GLU A 143 4.50 1.00 -5.89
C GLU A 143 4.53 -0.35 -6.59
N VAL A 144 5.31 -1.30 -6.07
CA VAL A 144 5.29 -2.72 -6.45
C VAL A 144 3.95 -3.35 -6.09
N GLY A 145 3.34 -4.06 -7.01
CA GLY A 145 2.09 -4.78 -6.75
C GLY A 145 2.30 -6.01 -5.88
N LEU A 146 3.26 -6.87 -6.26
CA LEU A 146 3.52 -8.14 -5.57
C LEU A 146 4.99 -8.55 -5.69
N GLY A 147 5.63 -8.84 -4.55
CA GLY A 147 7.03 -9.27 -4.52
C GLY A 147 7.98 -8.14 -4.87
N GLY A 148 8.57 -8.16 -6.03
CA GLY A 148 9.49 -7.17 -6.58
C GLY A 148 10.21 -7.67 -7.82
N ARG A 149 10.98 -8.75 -7.71
CA ARG A 149 11.83 -9.28 -8.80
C ARG A 149 11.08 -9.51 -10.12
N LEU A 150 9.92 -10.11 -10.05
CA LEU A 150 9.05 -10.44 -11.20
C LEU A 150 7.77 -9.59 -11.23
N ASP A 151 7.75 -8.47 -10.49
CA ASP A 151 6.64 -7.53 -10.57
C ASP A 151 6.72 -6.73 -11.89
N SER A 152 5.59 -6.51 -12.52
CA SER A 152 5.52 -5.77 -13.80
C SER A 152 6.13 -4.37 -13.72
N THR A 153 6.16 -3.75 -12.54
CA THR A 153 6.81 -2.45 -12.34
C THR A 153 8.34 -2.52 -12.41
N ASN A 154 8.95 -3.71 -12.30
CA ASN A 154 10.40 -3.87 -12.19
C ASN A 154 11.17 -3.73 -13.52
N VAL A 155 10.52 -3.23 -14.56
CA VAL A 155 11.14 -2.85 -15.87
C VAL A 155 11.76 -1.45 -15.84
N ILE A 156 11.64 -0.70 -14.75
CA ILE A 156 12.23 0.63 -14.55
C ILE A 156 13.65 0.54 -13.97
N THR A 157 14.43 1.61 -14.15
CA THR A 157 15.67 1.88 -13.40
C THR A 157 15.45 3.16 -12.59
N PRO A 158 15.14 3.04 -11.28
CA PRO A 158 14.77 4.20 -10.47
C PRO A 158 15.98 5.01 -10.00
N GLU A 159 15.75 6.25 -9.56
CA GLU A 159 16.74 7.09 -8.85
C GLU A 159 17.00 6.55 -7.43
N LEU A 160 16.01 5.87 -6.84
CA LEU A 160 16.06 5.31 -5.49
C LEU A 160 15.09 4.12 -5.39
N SER A 161 15.51 3.06 -4.73
CA SER A 161 14.64 1.97 -4.29
C SER A 161 14.32 2.10 -2.79
N VAL A 162 13.07 1.81 -2.39
CA VAL A 162 12.67 1.79 -0.96
C VAL A 162 12.02 0.45 -0.65
N ILE A 163 12.46 -0.21 0.41
CA ILE A 163 11.85 -1.44 0.94
C ILE A 163 11.32 -1.15 2.33
N THR A 164 9.99 -1.23 2.52
CA THR A 164 9.35 -0.83 3.79
C THR A 164 9.60 -1.82 4.91
N ASN A 165 9.07 -3.03 4.79
CA ASN A 165 9.30 -4.13 5.74
C ASN A 165 9.04 -5.48 5.08
N ILE A 166 9.38 -6.55 5.81
CA ILE A 166 9.13 -7.93 5.41
C ILE A 166 8.24 -8.59 6.46
N SER A 167 7.15 -9.20 6.01
CA SER A 167 6.33 -10.07 6.83
C SER A 167 5.65 -11.14 5.98
N TYR A 168 5.09 -12.16 6.62
CA TYR A 168 4.39 -13.23 5.94
C TYR A 168 3.15 -12.70 5.24
N ASP A 169 3.16 -12.74 3.93
CA ASP A 169 2.03 -12.51 3.04
C ASP A 169 2.31 -13.14 1.67
N HIS A 170 1.26 -13.54 0.97
CA HIS A 170 1.36 -14.15 -0.37
C HIS A 170 2.36 -15.32 -0.47
N MET A 171 2.44 -16.15 0.58
CA MET A 171 3.43 -17.23 0.70
C MET A 171 3.38 -18.24 -0.45
N GLN A 172 2.22 -18.47 -1.04
CA GLN A 172 2.05 -19.35 -2.22
C GLN A 172 2.85 -18.88 -3.45
N ILE A 173 3.26 -17.59 -3.48
CA ILE A 173 3.98 -16.99 -4.61
C ILE A 173 5.40 -16.59 -4.22
N LEU A 174 5.57 -15.98 -3.03
CA LEU A 174 6.82 -15.34 -2.63
C LEU A 174 7.75 -16.25 -1.81
N GLY A 175 7.26 -17.42 -1.38
CA GLY A 175 8.00 -18.34 -0.53
C GLY A 175 7.43 -18.46 0.88
N ASN A 176 7.94 -19.46 1.62
CA ASN A 176 7.41 -19.85 2.93
C ASN A 176 8.24 -19.30 4.11
N THR A 177 9.34 -18.59 3.83
CA THR A 177 10.23 -18.00 4.82
C THR A 177 10.39 -16.50 4.59
N LEU A 178 10.71 -15.74 5.64
CA LEU A 178 10.98 -14.31 5.51
C LEU A 178 12.17 -14.02 4.58
N PRO A 179 13.29 -14.79 4.59
CA PRO A 179 14.37 -14.61 3.63
C PRO A 179 13.95 -14.82 2.15
N GLU A 180 13.07 -15.78 1.86
CA GLU A 180 12.56 -15.96 0.49
C GLU A 180 11.72 -14.75 0.06
N ILE A 181 10.80 -14.29 0.90
CA ILE A 181 9.98 -13.09 0.66
C ILE A 181 10.87 -11.86 0.49
N ALA A 182 11.90 -11.70 1.33
CA ALA A 182 12.88 -10.61 1.24
C ALA A 182 13.65 -10.66 -0.08
N SER A 183 14.08 -11.84 -0.54
CA SER A 183 14.79 -12.03 -1.80
C SER A 183 13.96 -11.59 -3.00
N GLU A 184 12.66 -11.90 -3.04
CA GLU A 184 11.76 -11.41 -4.08
C GLU A 184 11.65 -9.88 -4.07
N LYS A 185 11.54 -9.27 -2.87
CA LYS A 185 11.45 -7.80 -2.74
C LYS A 185 12.79 -7.11 -3.05
N ALA A 186 13.92 -7.72 -2.66
CA ALA A 186 15.26 -7.24 -3.01
C ALA A 186 15.53 -7.22 -4.53
N GLY A 187 14.67 -7.85 -5.33
CA GLY A 187 14.71 -7.78 -6.79
C GLY A 187 14.53 -6.38 -7.39
N ILE A 188 14.04 -5.40 -6.62
CA ILE A 188 13.97 -4.00 -7.05
C ILE A 188 15.28 -3.23 -6.87
N ILE A 189 16.28 -3.78 -6.16
CA ILE A 189 17.59 -3.18 -6.01
C ILE A 189 18.31 -3.26 -7.36
N LYS A 190 18.78 -2.11 -7.86
CA LYS A 190 19.45 -2.01 -9.17
C LYS A 190 20.93 -1.64 -9.00
N ALA A 191 21.73 -1.97 -10.01
CA ALA A 191 23.18 -1.71 -9.99
C ALA A 191 23.47 -0.21 -9.81
N GLY A 192 24.23 0.13 -8.77
CA GLY A 192 24.63 1.50 -8.45
C GLY A 192 23.52 2.42 -7.94
N VAL A 193 22.28 1.96 -7.87
CA VAL A 193 21.15 2.75 -7.38
C VAL A 193 21.01 2.61 -5.87
N PRO A 194 20.94 3.70 -5.10
CA PRO A 194 20.75 3.64 -3.65
C PRO A 194 19.46 2.94 -3.27
N VAL A 195 19.49 2.25 -2.12
CA VAL A 195 18.33 1.60 -1.54
C VAL A 195 18.15 1.97 -0.07
N VAL A 196 16.92 2.31 0.31
CA VAL A 196 16.50 2.50 1.72
C VAL A 196 15.70 1.29 2.15
N VAL A 197 16.08 0.70 3.30
CA VAL A 197 15.29 -0.28 4.04
C VAL A 197 14.71 0.43 5.25
N SER A 198 13.38 0.54 5.35
CA SER A 198 12.75 1.36 6.39
C SER A 198 12.84 0.73 7.78
N GLU A 199 12.80 -0.59 7.87
CA GLU A 199 12.82 -1.34 9.12
C GLU A 199 13.90 -2.44 9.08
N THR A 200 14.86 -2.38 9.99
CA THR A 200 15.89 -3.42 10.16
C THR A 200 15.28 -4.65 10.82
N GLN A 201 15.37 -5.78 10.15
CA GLN A 201 14.89 -7.07 10.65
C GLN A 201 16.03 -8.07 10.55
N SER A 202 16.60 -8.49 11.71
CA SER A 202 17.80 -9.33 11.79
C SER A 202 17.75 -10.61 10.96
N GLU A 203 16.54 -11.16 10.76
CA GLU A 203 16.32 -12.39 10.01
C GLU A 203 16.51 -12.21 8.49
N VAL A 204 16.38 -10.98 7.97
CA VAL A 204 16.42 -10.69 6.53
C VAL A 204 17.43 -9.60 6.14
N GLU A 205 18.08 -8.96 7.09
CA GLU A 205 19.07 -7.89 6.86
C GLU A 205 20.16 -8.31 5.88
N SER A 206 20.69 -9.54 6.05
CA SER A 206 21.74 -10.09 5.18
C SER A 206 21.27 -10.22 3.72
N VAL A 207 20.01 -10.51 3.47
CA VAL A 207 19.47 -10.62 2.10
C VAL A 207 19.61 -9.30 1.36
N PHE A 208 19.34 -8.18 2.03
CA PHE A 208 19.43 -6.85 1.42
C PHE A 208 20.88 -6.37 1.31
N THR A 209 21.69 -6.57 2.34
CA THR A 209 23.10 -6.16 2.34
C THR A 209 23.92 -6.92 1.30
N ASP A 210 23.73 -8.23 1.17
CA ASP A 210 24.42 -9.04 0.18
C ASP A 210 23.99 -8.68 -1.25
N LYS A 211 22.69 -8.44 -1.45
CA LYS A 211 22.16 -8.01 -2.75
C LYS A 211 22.70 -6.63 -3.14
N ALA A 212 22.67 -5.67 -2.23
CA ALA A 212 23.18 -4.33 -2.45
C ALA A 212 24.70 -4.36 -2.73
N LYS A 213 25.48 -5.12 -1.95
CA LYS A 213 26.91 -5.32 -2.17
C LYS A 213 27.21 -5.90 -3.55
N THR A 214 26.47 -6.92 -3.97
CA THR A 214 26.65 -7.57 -5.29
C THR A 214 26.41 -6.59 -6.44
N LEU A 215 25.48 -5.64 -6.27
CA LEU A 215 25.10 -4.66 -7.27
C LEU A 215 25.83 -3.31 -7.11
N GLY A 216 26.73 -3.17 -6.13
CA GLY A 216 27.38 -1.90 -5.82
C GLY A 216 26.39 -0.79 -5.46
N ALA A 217 25.24 -1.14 -4.92
CA ALA A 217 24.18 -0.21 -4.52
C ALA A 217 24.43 0.29 -3.10
N PRO A 218 24.47 1.62 -2.85
CA PRO A 218 24.47 2.14 -1.48
C PRO A 218 23.20 1.70 -0.73
N ILE A 219 23.35 1.16 0.48
CA ILE A 219 22.23 0.72 1.31
C ILE A 219 22.15 1.52 2.59
N HIS A 220 20.95 1.92 2.99
CA HIS A 220 20.62 2.70 4.17
C HIS A 220 19.50 2.03 4.96
N PHE A 221 19.67 1.89 6.26
CA PHE A 221 18.63 1.40 7.17
C PHE A 221 18.06 2.58 7.95
N ALA A 222 16.82 2.93 7.65
CA ALA A 222 16.22 4.18 8.12
C ALA A 222 16.02 4.23 9.64
N ASP A 223 15.69 3.10 10.26
CA ASP A 223 15.54 2.97 11.72
C ASP A 223 16.88 2.96 12.48
N GLN A 224 18.01 2.82 11.78
CA GLN A 224 19.34 3.05 12.33
C GLN A 224 19.78 4.53 12.19
N GLU A 225 19.20 5.25 11.24
CA GLU A 225 19.46 6.69 11.03
C GLU A 225 18.54 7.57 11.87
N TRP A 226 17.29 7.16 12.10
CA TRP A 226 16.27 7.92 12.81
C TRP A 226 15.74 7.16 14.03
N ILE A 227 15.65 7.85 15.17
CA ILE A 227 15.16 7.30 16.43
C ILE A 227 13.91 8.08 16.85
N VAL A 228 12.81 7.36 17.10
CA VAL A 228 11.59 7.96 17.65
C VAL A 228 11.80 8.27 19.13
N GLN A 229 11.79 9.53 19.49
CA GLN A 229 11.91 10.01 20.88
C GLN A 229 10.55 10.12 21.57
N GLN A 230 9.55 10.54 20.82
CA GLN A 230 8.18 10.65 21.31
C GLN A 230 7.17 10.53 20.16
N SER A 231 5.99 10.04 20.49
CA SER A 231 4.84 10.02 19.59
C SER A 231 3.59 10.41 20.36
N GLU A 232 2.77 11.26 19.77
CA GLU A 232 1.53 11.74 20.37
C GLU A 232 0.45 11.86 19.29
N PHE A 233 -0.77 11.46 19.63
CA PHE A 233 -1.94 11.72 18.80
C PHE A 233 -2.68 12.93 19.37
N ALA A 234 -2.63 14.06 18.67
CA ALA A 234 -3.26 15.29 19.07
C ALA A 234 -3.92 15.99 17.88
N GLU A 235 -5.08 16.59 18.09
CA GLU A 235 -5.81 17.39 17.10
C GLU A 235 -6.08 16.65 15.76
N GLY A 236 -6.26 15.33 15.81
CA GLY A 236 -6.51 14.49 14.62
C GLY A 236 -5.26 14.23 13.77
N ARG A 237 -4.07 14.44 14.31
CA ARG A 237 -2.77 14.22 13.67
C ARG A 237 -1.88 13.37 14.55
N LEU A 238 -0.96 12.65 13.93
CA LEU A 238 0.15 12.02 14.62
C LEU A 238 1.33 13.01 14.64
N LYS A 239 1.80 13.32 15.84
CA LYS A 239 2.98 14.14 16.08
C LYS A 239 4.14 13.23 16.49
N LEU A 240 5.27 13.36 15.82
CA LEU A 240 6.48 12.57 16.05
C LEU A 240 7.66 13.48 16.37
N GLY A 241 8.35 13.21 17.45
CA GLY A 241 9.70 13.71 17.69
C GLY A 241 10.72 12.67 17.25
N LEU A 242 11.54 13.01 16.27
CA LEU A 242 12.58 12.14 15.72
C LEU A 242 13.95 12.75 15.94
N GLN A 243 14.93 11.92 16.28
CA GLN A 243 16.33 12.32 16.39
C GLN A 243 17.17 11.55 15.38
N HIS A 244 18.01 12.27 14.62
CA HIS A 244 18.97 11.65 13.73
C HIS A 244 20.16 11.11 14.54
N SER A 245 20.48 9.83 14.38
CA SER A 245 21.44 9.09 15.21
C SER A 245 22.89 9.62 15.13
N HIS A 246 23.30 10.16 13.96
CA HIS A 246 24.69 10.55 13.73
C HIS A 246 24.99 12.00 14.15
N ASN A 247 24.08 12.95 13.95
CA ASN A 247 24.32 14.36 14.21
C ASN A 247 23.47 14.93 15.34
N GLY A 248 22.54 14.13 15.88
CA GLY A 248 21.66 14.53 16.97
C GLY A 248 20.55 15.49 16.59
N ASP A 249 20.37 15.81 15.30
CA ASP A 249 19.32 16.73 14.84
C ASP A 249 17.93 16.23 15.25
N LEU A 250 17.16 17.12 15.84
CA LEU A 250 15.79 16.88 16.28
C LEU A 250 14.81 17.40 15.23
N LYS A 251 13.86 16.57 14.85
CA LYS A 251 12.75 16.93 13.95
C LYS A 251 11.42 16.66 14.61
N THR A 252 10.51 17.61 14.49
CA THR A 252 9.10 17.41 14.87
C THR A 252 8.26 17.32 13.61
N ILE A 253 7.63 16.18 13.41
CA ILE A 253 6.78 15.90 12.26
C ILE A 253 5.32 15.84 12.71
N HIS A 254 4.47 16.52 11.98
CA HIS A 254 3.03 16.38 12.08
C HIS A 254 2.52 15.71 10.81
N THR A 255 1.76 14.62 10.94
CA THR A 255 1.16 13.96 9.78
C THR A 255 -0.34 13.74 9.97
N ASP A 256 -1.10 13.85 8.87
CA ASP A 256 -2.52 13.51 8.80
C ASP A 256 -2.76 11.99 8.67
N LEU A 257 -1.68 11.20 8.55
CA LEU A 257 -1.70 9.74 8.59
C LEU A 257 -1.57 9.28 10.06
N THR A 258 -2.67 8.87 10.65
CA THR A 258 -2.80 8.75 12.11
C THR A 258 -2.55 7.34 12.67
N GLY A 259 -2.23 6.36 11.82
CA GLY A 259 -1.80 5.04 12.27
C GLY A 259 -0.40 5.10 12.90
N GLN A 260 -0.18 4.48 14.06
CA GLN A 260 1.13 4.46 14.72
C GLN A 260 2.22 3.81 13.85
N TYR A 261 1.86 2.81 13.04
CA TYR A 261 2.78 2.18 12.08
C TYR A 261 3.35 3.15 11.04
N GLN A 262 2.78 4.35 10.90
CA GLN A 262 3.36 5.39 10.03
C GLN A 262 4.70 5.91 10.53
N MET A 263 5.03 5.75 11.80
CA MET A 263 6.35 6.10 12.33
C MET A 263 7.47 5.39 11.55
N LYS A 264 7.31 4.09 11.29
CA LYS A 264 8.27 3.28 10.52
C LYS A 264 8.35 3.76 9.05
N ASN A 265 7.21 4.06 8.45
CA ASN A 265 7.16 4.55 7.08
C ASN A 265 7.81 5.93 6.95
N ILE A 266 7.58 6.83 7.91
CA ILE A 266 8.15 8.19 7.93
C ILE A 266 9.68 8.16 8.05
N MET A 267 10.26 7.27 8.86
CA MET A 267 11.71 7.12 8.92
C MET A 267 12.28 6.76 7.55
N GLY A 268 11.68 5.79 6.85
CA GLY A 268 12.05 5.44 5.48
C GLY A 268 11.93 6.60 4.50
N VAL A 269 10.87 7.39 4.61
CA VAL A 269 10.65 8.60 3.78
C VAL A 269 11.72 9.65 4.05
N LEU A 270 12.08 9.91 5.31
CA LEU A 270 13.11 10.92 5.65
C LEU A 270 14.50 10.51 5.14
N SER A 271 14.87 9.23 5.27
CA SER A 271 16.13 8.72 4.70
C SER A 271 16.11 8.81 3.16
N ALA A 272 14.98 8.47 2.53
CA ALA A 272 14.80 8.63 1.09
C ALA A 272 14.95 10.10 0.65
N VAL A 273 14.30 11.03 1.33
CA VAL A 273 14.41 12.48 1.04
C VAL A 273 15.86 12.97 1.14
N LYS A 274 16.58 12.56 2.18
CA LYS A 274 17.98 12.95 2.37
C LYS A 274 18.87 12.47 1.22
N ILE A 275 18.70 11.23 0.76
CA ILE A 275 19.43 10.68 -0.38
C ILE A 275 19.10 11.46 -1.66
N LEU A 276 17.84 11.74 -1.89
CA LEU A 276 17.37 12.48 -3.07
C LEU A 276 17.86 13.94 -3.08
N GLN A 277 17.92 14.60 -1.91
CA GLN A 277 18.54 15.92 -1.77
C GLN A 277 20.04 15.89 -2.18
N HIS A 278 20.79 14.86 -1.75
CA HIS A 278 22.18 14.68 -2.18
C HIS A 278 22.31 14.38 -3.68
N ALA A 279 21.29 13.77 -4.29
CA ALA A 279 21.22 13.54 -5.73
C ALA A 279 20.79 14.79 -6.52
N GLY A 280 20.56 15.94 -5.87
CA GLY A 280 20.26 17.22 -6.49
C GLY A 280 18.77 17.58 -6.59
N TRP A 281 17.86 16.82 -5.97
CA TRP A 281 16.46 17.20 -5.88
C TRP A 281 16.26 18.33 -4.86
N GLU A 282 15.58 19.39 -5.26
CA GLU A 282 15.26 20.53 -4.37
C GLU A 282 14.02 20.19 -3.51
N LEU A 283 14.27 19.60 -2.34
CA LEU A 283 13.27 19.22 -1.35
C LEU A 283 13.53 19.94 -0.01
N PRO A 284 13.23 21.25 0.12
CA PRO A 284 13.47 22.01 1.35
C PRO A 284 12.75 21.37 2.54
N GLU A 285 13.36 21.43 3.72
CA GLU A 285 12.81 20.82 4.93
C GLU A 285 11.38 21.30 5.24
N GLN A 286 11.12 22.59 5.15
CA GLN A 286 9.79 23.14 5.37
C GLN A 286 8.75 22.57 4.40
N THR A 287 9.14 22.35 3.14
CA THR A 287 8.29 21.71 2.12
C THR A 287 7.96 20.27 2.50
N VAL A 288 8.96 19.50 2.94
CA VAL A 288 8.80 18.12 3.42
C VAL A 288 7.83 18.07 4.60
N MET A 289 8.02 18.94 5.62
CA MET A 289 7.14 19.00 6.80
C MET A 289 5.70 19.36 6.42
N THR A 290 5.53 20.33 5.54
CA THR A 290 4.21 20.77 5.05
C THR A 290 3.52 19.61 4.29
N ALA A 291 4.24 18.92 3.40
CA ALA A 291 3.71 17.79 2.65
C ALA A 291 3.24 16.65 3.57
N LEU A 292 4.07 16.25 4.53
CA LEU A 292 3.75 15.18 5.48
C LEU A 292 2.51 15.50 6.33
N SER A 293 2.24 16.78 6.60
CA SER A 293 1.05 17.21 7.34
C SER A 293 -0.24 17.22 6.48
N HIS A 294 -0.15 17.00 5.16
CA HIS A 294 -1.27 17.08 4.22
C HIS A 294 -1.28 15.94 3.19
N VAL A 295 -0.75 14.78 3.51
CA VAL A 295 -0.63 13.64 2.57
C VAL A 295 -1.97 13.24 1.99
N LYS A 296 -3.00 13.07 2.84
CA LYS A 296 -4.35 12.71 2.39
C LYS A 296 -4.93 13.73 1.41
N LYS A 297 -4.77 15.02 1.73
CA LYS A 297 -5.28 16.11 0.89
C LYS A 297 -4.57 16.17 -0.45
N LEU A 298 -3.24 16.01 -0.46
CA LEU A 298 -2.41 16.13 -1.66
C LEU A 298 -2.53 14.92 -2.59
N THR A 299 -2.77 13.73 -2.05
CA THR A 299 -2.66 12.49 -2.83
C THR A 299 -3.89 11.61 -2.82
N GLY A 300 -4.88 11.91 -1.97
CA GLY A 300 -6.10 11.13 -1.87
C GLY A 300 -5.93 9.75 -1.21
N LEU A 301 -4.91 9.53 -0.37
CA LEU A 301 -4.72 8.28 0.36
C LEU A 301 -5.87 8.04 1.34
N ARG A 302 -6.46 6.84 1.28
CA ARG A 302 -7.57 6.41 2.13
C ARG A 302 -7.32 5.04 2.77
N GLY A 303 -8.14 4.69 3.78
CA GLY A 303 -8.15 3.36 4.38
C GLY A 303 -6.91 3.03 5.22
N ARG A 304 -6.22 4.00 5.80
CA ARG A 304 -5.04 3.83 6.66
C ARG A 304 -5.28 4.50 8.01
N TRP A 305 -5.87 3.74 8.95
CA TRP A 305 -6.34 4.26 10.23
C TRP A 305 -7.17 5.53 10.04
N GLU A 306 -8.12 5.45 9.12
CA GLU A 306 -8.91 6.60 8.69
C GLU A 306 -10.11 6.80 9.61
N ILE A 307 -10.14 7.94 10.29
CA ILE A 307 -11.26 8.31 11.15
C ILE A 307 -12.38 8.86 10.27
N ILE A 308 -13.51 8.13 10.22
CA ILE A 308 -14.68 8.46 9.41
C ILE A 308 -15.72 9.26 10.22
N SER A 309 -15.86 8.93 11.50
CA SER A 309 -16.80 9.60 12.42
C SER A 309 -16.16 9.66 13.81
N ARG A 310 -16.58 10.62 14.61
CA ARG A 310 -16.14 10.75 16.00
C ARG A 310 -17.22 10.34 17.03
N ASP A 311 -18.42 10.05 16.55
CA ASP A 311 -19.59 9.81 17.43
C ASP A 311 -20.52 8.73 16.83
N PRO A 312 -20.31 7.45 17.12
CA PRO A 312 -19.15 6.83 17.78
C PRO A 312 -17.88 6.94 16.92
N LEU A 313 -16.71 6.83 17.57
CA LEU A 313 -15.44 6.84 16.87
C LEU A 313 -15.39 5.66 15.87
N THR A 314 -15.40 5.98 14.60
CA THR A 314 -15.41 4.98 13.51
C THR A 314 -14.10 5.06 12.73
N ILE A 315 -13.38 3.94 12.65
CA ILE A 315 -12.06 3.84 12.06
C ILE A 315 -12.08 2.80 10.95
N PHE A 316 -11.50 3.14 9.80
CA PHE A 316 -11.28 2.23 8.68
C PHE A 316 -9.79 1.96 8.49
N ASP A 317 -9.41 0.68 8.45
CA ASP A 317 -8.04 0.26 8.17
C ASP A 317 -8.00 -0.99 7.27
N VAL A 318 -7.22 -0.96 6.21
CA VAL A 318 -7.11 -2.08 5.26
C VAL A 318 -6.12 -3.17 5.70
N GLY A 319 -5.66 -3.17 6.94
CA GLY A 319 -4.84 -4.23 7.53
C GLY A 319 -5.51 -5.60 7.33
N HIS A 320 -4.76 -6.58 6.79
CA HIS A 320 -5.35 -7.85 6.34
C HIS A 320 -4.41 -9.06 6.47
N ASN A 321 -3.21 -8.86 6.98
CA ASN A 321 -2.24 -9.91 7.29
C ASN A 321 -1.83 -9.82 8.77
N GLN A 322 -1.09 -10.82 9.24
CA GLN A 322 -0.71 -10.92 10.65
C GLN A 322 -0.05 -9.64 11.16
N ALA A 323 0.97 -9.13 10.48
CA ALA A 323 1.69 -7.93 10.90
C ALA A 323 0.78 -6.67 10.87
N GLY A 324 -0.04 -6.50 9.81
CA GLY A 324 -0.95 -5.36 9.72
C GLY A 324 -2.02 -5.36 10.82
N ILE A 325 -2.62 -6.50 11.13
CA ILE A 325 -3.61 -6.61 12.22
C ILE A 325 -2.93 -6.41 13.59
N THR A 326 -1.70 -6.91 13.78
CA THR A 326 -0.94 -6.64 15.01
C THR A 326 -0.79 -5.13 15.27
N GLU A 327 -0.39 -4.36 14.26
CA GLU A 327 -0.25 -2.89 14.38
C GLU A 327 -1.59 -2.21 14.70
N VAL A 328 -2.69 -2.66 14.06
CA VAL A 328 -4.04 -2.14 14.32
C VAL A 328 -4.46 -2.42 15.77
N VAL A 329 -4.26 -3.64 16.25
CA VAL A 329 -4.64 -4.04 17.62
C VAL A 329 -3.79 -3.32 18.66
N GLN A 330 -2.48 -3.22 18.46
CA GLN A 330 -1.59 -2.47 19.34
C GLN A 330 -2.00 -1.01 19.48
N GLN A 331 -2.43 -0.37 18.40
CA GLN A 331 -2.93 1.01 18.49
C GLN A 331 -4.20 1.11 19.31
N LEU A 332 -5.13 0.14 19.21
CA LEU A 332 -6.35 0.11 20.03
C LEU A 332 -6.06 -0.02 21.52
N GLU A 333 -5.00 -0.76 21.90
CA GLU A 333 -4.60 -0.94 23.31
C GLU A 333 -4.21 0.39 24.01
N HIS A 334 -3.80 1.40 23.22
CA HIS A 334 -3.44 2.71 23.72
C HIS A 334 -4.62 3.72 23.70
N MET A 335 -5.82 3.28 23.32
CA MET A 335 -7.01 4.14 23.22
C MET A 335 -7.95 3.92 24.40
N VAL A 336 -8.65 4.97 24.77
CA VAL A 336 -9.69 4.91 25.81
C VAL A 336 -11.05 4.81 25.14
N TYR A 337 -11.78 3.75 25.39
CA TYR A 337 -13.14 3.52 24.90
C TYR A 337 -13.94 2.66 25.89
N ARG A 338 -15.25 2.69 25.78
CA ARG A 338 -16.13 1.88 26.62
C ARG A 338 -16.21 0.44 26.10
N HIS A 339 -16.42 0.28 24.79
CA HIS A 339 -16.54 -1.02 24.13
C HIS A 339 -16.02 -0.93 22.68
N LEU A 340 -15.61 -2.08 22.14
CA LEU A 340 -15.06 -2.18 20.79
C LEU A 340 -15.96 -3.06 19.92
N HIS A 341 -16.37 -2.53 18.79
CA HIS A 341 -17.11 -3.23 17.74
C HIS A 341 -16.21 -3.41 16.52
N ILE A 342 -16.01 -4.65 16.07
CA ILE A 342 -15.13 -4.96 14.93
C ILE A 342 -15.93 -5.57 13.80
N VAL A 343 -16.00 -4.87 12.67
CA VAL A 343 -16.52 -5.37 11.40
C VAL A 343 -15.34 -5.92 10.60
N THR A 344 -15.34 -7.22 10.30
CA THR A 344 -14.20 -7.86 9.66
C THR A 344 -14.61 -8.97 8.69
N GLY A 345 -13.83 -9.08 7.61
CA GLY A 345 -13.97 -10.13 6.60
C GLY A 345 -12.65 -10.30 5.85
N PHE A 346 -12.40 -11.51 5.40
CA PHE A 346 -11.13 -11.90 4.77
C PHE A 346 -11.34 -12.53 3.40
N VAL A 347 -10.26 -12.69 2.66
CA VAL A 347 -10.21 -13.48 1.43
C VAL A 347 -9.65 -14.89 1.73
N LYS A 348 -10.08 -15.89 0.96
CA LYS A 348 -9.80 -17.33 1.21
C LYS A 348 -8.32 -17.71 1.22
N ASP A 349 -7.48 -16.94 0.52
CA ASP A 349 -6.04 -17.20 0.39
C ASP A 349 -5.20 -16.61 1.55
N LYS A 350 -5.83 -16.01 2.53
CA LYS A 350 -5.16 -15.52 3.74
C LYS A 350 -5.15 -16.58 4.83
N GLU A 351 -4.05 -16.63 5.59
CA GLU A 351 -3.93 -17.51 6.75
C GLU A 351 -4.72 -16.97 7.95
N VAL A 352 -6.05 -17.00 7.82
CA VAL A 352 -6.98 -16.42 8.81
C VAL A 352 -6.75 -17.01 10.21
N SER A 353 -6.37 -18.28 10.30
CA SER A 353 -6.02 -18.96 11.57
C SER A 353 -4.86 -18.31 12.32
N LYS A 354 -3.94 -17.61 11.62
CA LYS A 354 -2.84 -16.86 12.24
C LYS A 354 -3.24 -15.42 12.62
N VAL A 355 -4.31 -14.92 12.04
CA VAL A 355 -4.80 -13.55 12.25
C VAL A 355 -5.82 -13.49 13.37
N LEU A 356 -6.76 -14.44 13.44
CA LEU A 356 -7.84 -14.47 14.43
C LEU A 356 -7.34 -14.42 15.89
N PRO A 357 -6.26 -15.14 16.28
CA PRO A 357 -5.75 -15.08 17.67
C PRO A 357 -5.23 -13.70 18.11
N LEU A 358 -4.99 -12.80 17.17
CA LEU A 358 -4.49 -11.45 17.47
C LEU A 358 -5.59 -10.49 17.90
N PHE A 359 -6.83 -10.79 17.55
CA PHE A 359 -7.95 -9.91 17.85
C PHE A 359 -8.38 -9.99 19.33
N PRO A 360 -8.81 -8.86 19.94
CA PRO A 360 -9.21 -8.81 21.35
C PRO A 360 -10.51 -9.58 21.60
N SER A 361 -10.49 -10.55 22.51
CA SER A 361 -11.66 -11.39 22.85
C SER A 361 -12.80 -10.62 23.53
N ALA A 362 -12.52 -9.43 24.08
CA ALA A 362 -13.51 -8.56 24.73
C ALA A 362 -14.35 -7.73 23.75
N ALA A 363 -14.03 -7.72 22.47
CA ALA A 363 -14.79 -7.00 21.45
C ALA A 363 -16.05 -7.75 21.00
N THR A 364 -16.99 -7.02 20.40
CA THR A 364 -18.13 -7.61 19.67
C THR A 364 -17.80 -7.62 18.17
N TYR A 365 -17.94 -8.79 17.54
CA TYR A 365 -17.59 -9.02 16.15
C TYR A 365 -18.80 -9.03 15.23
N TYR A 366 -18.62 -8.49 14.03
CA TYR A 366 -19.55 -8.49 12.93
C TYR A 366 -18.82 -9.10 11.73
N PHE A 367 -18.89 -10.43 11.63
CA PHE A 367 -18.21 -11.19 10.57
C PHE A 367 -18.95 -11.02 9.27
N CYS A 368 -18.25 -10.62 8.20
CA CYS A 368 -18.91 -10.28 6.94
C CYS A 368 -18.16 -10.81 5.72
N LYS A 369 -18.89 -10.81 4.61
CA LYS A 369 -18.37 -11.24 3.32
C LYS A 369 -18.43 -10.09 2.34
N ALA A 370 -17.26 -9.72 1.79
CA ALA A 370 -17.19 -8.77 0.68
C ALA A 370 -17.78 -9.39 -0.60
N GLN A 371 -18.37 -8.57 -1.47
CA GLN A 371 -19.06 -9.01 -2.69
C GLN A 371 -18.06 -9.32 -3.83
N ILE A 372 -17.06 -10.16 -3.53
CA ILE A 372 -16.07 -10.64 -4.48
C ILE A 372 -15.97 -12.19 -4.46
N PRO A 373 -15.61 -12.84 -5.59
CA PRO A 373 -15.58 -14.32 -5.67
C PRO A 373 -14.63 -14.99 -4.67
N ARG A 374 -13.55 -14.30 -4.27
CA ARG A 374 -12.53 -14.81 -3.34
C ARG A 374 -12.83 -14.55 -1.87
N ALA A 375 -13.91 -13.84 -1.55
CA ALA A 375 -14.25 -13.60 -0.16
C ALA A 375 -14.47 -14.92 0.58
N MET A 376 -13.95 -15.00 1.81
CA MET A 376 -14.28 -16.07 2.73
C MET A 376 -15.76 -15.98 3.12
N ASP A 377 -16.41 -17.11 3.26
CA ASP A 377 -17.80 -17.16 3.67
C ASP A 377 -17.93 -16.62 5.11
N GLU A 378 -18.97 -15.81 5.36
CA GLU A 378 -19.18 -15.15 6.65
C GLU A 378 -19.42 -16.13 7.80
N LYS A 379 -20.06 -17.27 7.51
CA LYS A 379 -20.32 -18.32 8.52
C LYS A 379 -19.06 -19.11 8.81
N GLU A 380 -18.31 -19.46 7.77
CA GLU A 380 -17.02 -20.14 7.91
C GLU A 380 -16.05 -19.26 8.74
N LEU A 381 -16.03 -17.95 8.49
CA LEU A 381 -15.23 -17.01 9.27
C LEU A 381 -15.69 -16.94 10.73
N ALA A 382 -17.01 -16.85 10.97
CA ALA A 382 -17.57 -16.81 12.32
C ALA A 382 -17.26 -18.10 13.11
N GLU A 383 -17.41 -19.27 12.48
CA GLU A 383 -17.08 -20.55 13.11
C GLU A 383 -15.59 -20.62 13.50
N ALA A 384 -14.69 -20.24 12.59
CA ALA A 384 -13.26 -20.16 12.88
C ALA A 384 -12.95 -19.17 14.02
N ALA A 385 -13.58 -18.00 14.01
CA ALA A 385 -13.41 -16.96 15.02
C ALA A 385 -13.90 -17.41 16.41
N HIS A 386 -15.02 -18.09 16.48
CA HIS A 386 -15.56 -18.65 17.74
C HIS A 386 -14.60 -19.65 18.40
N GLN A 387 -13.84 -20.44 17.60
CA GLN A 387 -12.80 -21.33 18.12
C GLN A 387 -11.65 -20.58 18.82
N HIS A 388 -11.45 -19.30 18.48
CA HIS A 388 -10.50 -18.42 19.14
C HIS A 388 -11.12 -17.51 20.22
N GLY A 389 -12.39 -17.78 20.63
CA GLY A 389 -13.07 -17.03 21.65
C GLY A 389 -13.60 -15.66 21.23
N LEU A 390 -13.59 -15.35 19.93
CA LEU A 390 -14.14 -14.11 19.41
C LEU A 390 -15.66 -14.23 19.28
N ARG A 391 -16.40 -13.33 19.91
CA ARG A 391 -17.87 -13.41 20.02
C ARG A 391 -18.54 -12.42 19.09
N GLY A 392 -19.49 -12.87 18.28
CA GLY A 392 -20.23 -12.02 17.35
C GLY A 392 -21.18 -12.80 16.46
N HIS A 393 -21.69 -12.12 15.44
CA HIS A 393 -22.64 -12.66 14.47
C HIS A 393 -22.10 -12.53 13.05
N ASP A 394 -22.58 -13.42 12.17
CA ASP A 394 -22.30 -13.39 10.75
C ASP A 394 -23.32 -12.55 9.99
N TYR A 395 -22.85 -11.88 8.94
CA TYR A 395 -23.64 -11.00 8.06
C TYR A 395 -23.29 -11.26 6.60
N PRO A 396 -24.27 -11.45 5.71
CA PRO A 396 -24.02 -11.78 4.31
C PRO A 396 -23.38 -10.65 3.50
N THR A 397 -23.39 -9.41 4.02
CA THR A 397 -22.76 -8.24 3.38
C THR A 397 -22.04 -7.37 4.39
N VAL A 398 -21.04 -6.63 3.92
CA VAL A 398 -20.29 -5.68 4.76
C VAL A 398 -21.19 -4.54 5.22
N GLN A 399 -22.09 -4.07 4.37
CA GLN A 399 -23.05 -3.00 4.69
C GLN A 399 -23.94 -3.39 5.87
N GLN A 400 -24.50 -4.61 5.88
CA GLN A 400 -25.32 -5.10 6.99
C GLN A 400 -24.55 -5.21 8.29
N ALA A 401 -23.32 -5.76 8.24
CA ALA A 401 -22.42 -5.85 9.36
C ALA A 401 -22.10 -4.47 9.94
N PHE A 402 -21.75 -3.53 9.10
CA PHE A 402 -21.41 -2.16 9.50
C PHE A 402 -22.60 -1.41 10.08
N GLN A 403 -23.79 -1.54 9.49
CA GLN A 403 -25.01 -0.94 10.03
C GLN A 403 -25.37 -1.53 11.40
N ALA A 404 -25.26 -2.85 11.58
CA ALA A 404 -25.48 -3.50 12.86
C ALA A 404 -24.47 -3.02 13.94
N ALA A 405 -23.19 -2.89 13.57
CA ALA A 405 -22.17 -2.36 14.47
C ALA A 405 -22.49 -0.92 14.90
N LYS A 406 -22.87 -0.05 13.95
CA LYS A 406 -23.26 1.35 14.25
C LYS A 406 -24.50 1.44 15.14
N GLN A 407 -25.50 0.60 14.92
CA GLN A 407 -26.72 0.58 15.74
C GLN A 407 -26.48 0.13 17.17
N ASN A 408 -25.53 -0.79 17.38
CA ASN A 408 -25.19 -1.31 18.72
C ASN A 408 -24.17 -0.45 19.46
N ALA A 409 -23.43 0.40 18.75
CA ALA A 409 -22.40 1.24 19.35
C ALA A 409 -22.99 2.47 20.07
N HIS A 410 -22.47 2.76 21.25
CA HIS A 410 -22.69 4.02 21.95
C HIS A 410 -21.63 5.06 21.53
N LYS A 411 -21.87 6.32 21.87
CA LYS A 411 -20.98 7.44 21.51
C LYS A 411 -19.52 7.27 21.99
N ASP A 412 -19.31 6.60 23.12
CA ASP A 412 -18.00 6.37 23.74
C ASP A 412 -17.36 5.01 23.30
N ASP A 413 -17.96 4.34 22.33
CA ASP A 413 -17.44 3.10 21.76
C ASP A 413 -16.59 3.36 20.52
N ILE A 414 -15.83 2.35 20.10
CA ILE A 414 -15.13 2.35 18.83
C ILE A 414 -15.79 1.36 17.88
N VAL A 415 -16.01 1.76 16.63
CA VAL A 415 -16.33 0.88 15.50
C VAL A 415 -15.13 0.81 14.58
N LEU A 416 -14.47 -0.34 14.52
CA LEU A 416 -13.36 -0.61 13.61
C LEU A 416 -13.84 -1.46 12.44
N VAL A 417 -13.49 -1.05 11.20
CA VAL A 417 -13.69 -1.85 9.99
C VAL A 417 -12.32 -2.22 9.43
N CYS A 418 -12.02 -3.53 9.37
CA CYS A 418 -10.70 -4.01 8.93
C CYS A 418 -10.77 -5.44 8.35
N GLY A 419 -9.60 -6.00 7.97
CA GLY A 419 -9.42 -7.38 7.51
C GLY A 419 -9.22 -7.49 6.01
N SER A 420 -9.66 -6.52 5.21
CA SER A 420 -9.44 -6.55 3.76
C SER A 420 -9.69 -5.17 3.14
N PHE A 421 -8.99 -4.87 2.03
CA PHE A 421 -9.30 -3.72 1.17
C PHE A 421 -10.77 -3.73 0.71
N PHE A 422 -11.31 -4.91 0.39
CA PHE A 422 -12.66 -5.05 -0.13
C PHE A 422 -13.73 -4.77 0.93
N VAL A 423 -13.48 -5.19 2.17
CA VAL A 423 -14.38 -4.90 3.30
C VAL A 423 -14.44 -3.40 3.55
N VAL A 424 -13.30 -2.72 3.59
CA VAL A 424 -13.26 -1.27 3.79
C VAL A 424 -13.91 -0.53 2.62
N ALA A 425 -13.63 -0.94 1.39
CA ALA A 425 -14.17 -0.30 0.18
C ALA A 425 -15.70 -0.31 0.11
N GLU A 426 -16.35 -1.38 0.55
CA GLU A 426 -17.82 -1.51 0.46
C GLU A 426 -18.59 -0.60 1.42
N VAL A 427 -17.96 0.00 2.42
CA VAL A 427 -18.59 0.90 3.41
C VAL A 427 -17.99 2.30 3.41
N MET A 428 -17.03 2.55 2.52
CA MET A 428 -16.38 3.84 2.31
C MET A 428 -17.14 4.70 1.28
#